data_0606481c0691f50533d9ce6e603d0356
#
_entry.id   0606481c0691f50533d9ce6e603d0356
#
_cell.length_a   1.000
_cell.length_b   1.000
_cell.length_c   1.000
_cell.angle_alpha   90.00
_cell.angle_beta   90.00
_cell.angle_gamma   90.00
#
_symmetry.space_group_name_H-M   'P 1'
#
loop_
_entity.id
_entity.type
_entity.pdbx_description
1 polymer ?
#
loop_
_entity_poly.entity_id
_entity_poly.type
_entity_poly.pdbx_seq_one_letter_code
_entity_poly.pdbx_strand_id
1 'polypeptide(L)'
;MKDWFAGEVAERYDESTADMPVEPVLDFLQPFAGGGALELAIGTGRIALPLAQRGVRVAGIDLSPDMVAQLRKKPGGDEIPVAIGDYATTRVDGSFSLAYILFNSINNQTTQDGQVATFENAARHLEPGGCFVVEVGVPARERLSVFDLSDTHVGVDEYDADTQRLVSHHFTLVDGRWERLSMPFRSVSPAELDLMARIAGLRLHERWNGWKREPFTSESTRHVSVWEKPA
;
A
#
# COMPACT_ATOMS: atom_id res chain seq x y z
N MET A 1 -3.58 -15.19 3.21
CA MET A 1 -4.46 -14.00 3.30
C MET A 1 -5.70 -14.24 2.43
N LYS A 2 -6.88 -13.66 2.76
CA LYS A 2 -8.05 -13.68 1.88
C LYS A 2 -7.92 -12.56 0.84
N ASP A 3 -8.21 -12.87 -0.43
CA ASP A 3 -8.33 -11.86 -1.46
C ASP A 3 -9.68 -11.12 -1.31
N TRP A 4 -9.62 -9.86 -0.93
CA TRP A 4 -10.77 -8.98 -0.79
C TRP A 4 -10.98 -8.09 -2.02
N PHE A 5 -10.03 -8.13 -2.97
CA PHE A 5 -9.99 -7.28 -4.16
C PHE A 5 -10.32 -8.05 -5.45
N ALA A 6 -10.94 -9.24 -5.33
CA ALA A 6 -11.37 -10.05 -6.48
C ALA A 6 -12.71 -9.57 -7.07
N GLY A 7 -13.00 -10.01 -8.30
CA GLY A 7 -14.28 -9.82 -8.99
C GLY A 7 -14.61 -8.35 -9.23
N GLU A 8 -15.82 -7.93 -8.88
CA GLU A 8 -16.33 -6.58 -9.12
C GLU A 8 -15.49 -5.47 -8.42
N VAL A 9 -14.83 -5.80 -7.30
CA VAL A 9 -13.93 -4.84 -6.63
C VAL A 9 -12.75 -4.52 -7.53
N ALA A 10 -12.14 -5.52 -8.15
CA ALA A 10 -11.04 -5.31 -9.10
C ALA A 10 -11.50 -4.54 -10.35
N GLU A 11 -12.69 -4.85 -10.86
CA GLU A 11 -13.22 -4.20 -12.06
C GLU A 11 -13.47 -2.70 -11.88
N ARG A 12 -13.91 -2.29 -10.68
CA ARG A 12 -14.25 -0.90 -10.35
C ARG A 12 -13.13 -0.14 -9.66
N TYR A 13 -12.01 -0.79 -9.37
CA TYR A 13 -10.94 -0.20 -8.56
C TYR A 13 -10.38 1.08 -9.15
N ASP A 14 -10.10 1.11 -10.46
CA ASP A 14 -9.56 2.29 -11.13
C ASP A 14 -10.55 3.46 -11.13
N GLU A 15 -11.84 3.19 -11.29
CA GLU A 15 -12.89 4.19 -11.22
C GLU A 15 -12.98 4.78 -9.81
N SER A 16 -12.96 3.93 -8.77
CA SER A 16 -13.03 4.36 -7.36
C SER A 16 -11.80 5.12 -6.88
N THR A 17 -10.67 5.03 -7.59
CA THR A 17 -9.40 5.67 -7.24
C THR A 17 -8.96 6.74 -8.25
N ALA A 18 -9.82 7.10 -9.22
CA ALA A 18 -9.49 8.00 -10.32
C ALA A 18 -9.04 9.40 -9.85
N ASP A 19 -9.63 9.91 -8.77
CA ASP A 19 -9.31 11.24 -8.22
C ASP A 19 -8.05 11.24 -7.32
N MET A 20 -7.44 10.07 -7.10
CA MET A 20 -6.24 10.00 -6.25
C MET A 20 -5.01 10.54 -6.98
N PRO A 21 -4.18 11.35 -6.32
CA PRO A 21 -3.02 11.95 -6.94
C PRO A 21 -1.99 10.88 -7.36
N VAL A 22 -1.51 10.97 -8.60
CA VAL A 22 -0.45 10.12 -9.14
C VAL A 22 0.88 10.87 -9.21
N GLU A 23 0.89 12.06 -9.86
CA GLU A 23 2.12 12.81 -10.11
C GLU A 23 2.96 13.10 -8.86
N PRO A 24 2.39 13.59 -7.73
CA PRO A 24 3.19 13.81 -6.52
C PRO A 24 3.81 12.53 -5.94
N VAL A 25 3.15 11.37 -6.15
CA VAL A 25 3.67 10.06 -5.74
C VAL A 25 4.89 9.69 -6.58
N LEU A 26 4.78 9.85 -7.90
CA LEU A 26 5.87 9.56 -8.83
C LEU A 26 7.08 10.46 -8.58
N ASP A 27 6.86 11.76 -8.37
CA ASP A 27 7.91 12.73 -8.09
C ASP A 27 8.65 12.41 -6.79
N PHE A 28 7.93 11.86 -5.81
CA PHE A 28 8.53 11.42 -4.55
C PHE A 28 9.33 10.12 -4.70
N LEU A 29 8.80 9.12 -5.42
CA LEU A 29 9.40 7.78 -5.53
C LEU A 29 10.58 7.73 -6.51
N GLN A 30 10.49 8.46 -7.62
CA GLN A 30 11.47 8.37 -8.71
C GLN A 30 12.93 8.58 -8.28
N PRO A 31 13.27 9.51 -7.37
CA PRO A 31 14.65 9.69 -6.91
C PRO A 31 15.27 8.44 -6.23
N PHE A 32 14.45 7.56 -5.67
CA PHE A 32 14.89 6.32 -5.01
C PHE A 32 14.99 5.14 -5.98
N ALA A 33 14.49 5.25 -7.21
CA ALA A 33 14.25 4.13 -8.13
C ALA A 33 15.38 3.89 -9.14
N GLY A 34 16.61 4.41 -8.92
CA GLY A 34 17.74 4.31 -9.87
C GLY A 34 18.16 2.89 -10.23
N GLY A 35 18.05 1.93 -9.31
CA GLY A 35 18.29 0.50 -9.49
C GLY A 35 17.03 -0.32 -9.80
N GLY A 36 15.89 0.34 -10.01
CA GLY A 36 14.57 -0.27 -10.20
C GLY A 36 13.72 -0.27 -8.95
N ALA A 37 12.43 -0.55 -9.13
CA ALA A 37 11.40 -0.47 -8.10
C ALA A 37 10.59 -1.76 -8.00
N LEU A 38 10.26 -2.17 -6.78
CA LEU A 38 9.35 -3.27 -6.46
C LEU A 38 8.11 -2.72 -5.75
N GLU A 39 6.94 -2.84 -6.35
CA GLU A 39 5.67 -2.52 -5.70
C GLU A 39 5.08 -3.75 -5.01
N LEU A 40 4.85 -3.63 -3.70
CA LEU A 40 4.12 -4.61 -2.90
C LEU A 40 2.63 -4.22 -2.92
N ALA A 41 1.75 -5.15 -3.27
CA ALA A 41 0.35 -4.92 -3.59
C ALA A 41 0.20 -3.99 -4.82
N ILE A 42 0.76 -4.41 -5.97
CA ILE A 42 0.77 -3.61 -7.20
C ILE A 42 -0.63 -3.33 -7.77
N GLY A 43 -1.60 -4.20 -7.48
CA GLY A 43 -2.99 -4.05 -7.89
C GLY A 43 -3.15 -3.89 -9.40
N THR A 44 -3.91 -2.86 -9.79
CA THR A 44 -4.16 -2.50 -11.20
C THR A 44 -3.02 -1.70 -11.84
N GLY A 45 -1.90 -1.49 -11.11
CA GLY A 45 -0.72 -0.77 -11.60
C GLY A 45 -0.88 0.75 -11.63
N ARG A 46 -1.73 1.31 -10.78
CA ARG A 46 -2.00 2.76 -10.72
C ARG A 46 -0.74 3.62 -10.59
N ILE A 47 0.25 3.14 -9.85
CA ILE A 47 1.56 3.80 -9.68
C ILE A 47 2.65 3.13 -10.50
N ALA A 48 2.66 1.79 -10.58
CA ALA A 48 3.66 1.04 -11.33
C ALA A 48 3.74 1.42 -12.81
N LEU A 49 2.57 1.53 -13.48
CA LEU A 49 2.53 1.86 -14.92
C LEU A 49 3.13 3.24 -15.23
N PRO A 50 2.66 4.34 -14.61
CA PRO A 50 3.25 5.65 -14.90
C PRO A 50 4.70 5.77 -14.42
N LEU A 51 5.12 5.03 -13.38
CA LEU A 51 6.53 4.99 -12.98
C LEU A 51 7.38 4.27 -14.05
N ALA A 52 6.89 3.17 -14.63
CA ALA A 52 7.53 2.49 -15.75
C ALA A 52 7.60 3.37 -17.00
N GLN A 53 6.55 4.16 -17.29
CA GLN A 53 6.54 5.13 -18.38
C GLN A 53 7.58 6.25 -18.20
N ARG A 54 7.99 6.55 -16.97
CA ARG A 54 9.11 7.45 -16.66
C ARG A 54 10.49 6.78 -16.78
N GLY A 55 10.54 5.54 -17.29
CA GLY A 55 11.78 4.80 -17.55
C GLY A 55 12.32 4.01 -16.36
N VAL A 56 11.57 3.86 -15.29
CA VAL A 56 11.96 3.02 -14.15
C VAL A 56 11.64 1.55 -14.45
N ARG A 57 12.59 0.65 -14.22
CA ARG A 57 12.34 -0.80 -14.23
C ARG A 57 11.47 -1.17 -13.03
N VAL A 58 10.22 -1.58 -13.25
CA VAL A 58 9.27 -1.92 -12.18
C VAL A 58 8.97 -3.42 -12.20
N ALA A 59 8.85 -4.01 -11.02
CA ALA A 59 8.25 -5.33 -10.79
C ALA A 59 7.21 -5.22 -9.67
N GLY A 60 6.32 -6.21 -9.55
CA GLY A 60 5.28 -6.19 -8.52
C GLY A 60 4.96 -7.53 -7.92
N ILE A 61 4.31 -7.48 -6.76
CA ILE A 61 3.68 -8.63 -6.11
C ILE A 61 2.24 -8.24 -5.80
N ASP A 62 1.29 -9.10 -6.11
CA ASP A 62 -0.11 -8.94 -5.70
C ASP A 62 -0.75 -10.27 -5.35
N LEU A 63 -1.65 -10.25 -4.37
CA LEU A 63 -2.40 -11.43 -3.97
C LEU A 63 -3.53 -11.77 -4.95
N SER A 64 -4.11 -10.73 -5.59
CA SER A 64 -5.30 -10.83 -6.43
C SER A 64 -4.96 -11.03 -7.91
N PRO A 65 -5.22 -12.21 -8.49
CA PRO A 65 -5.12 -12.40 -9.93
C PRO A 65 -6.05 -11.46 -10.71
N ASP A 66 -7.22 -11.11 -10.16
CA ASP A 66 -8.19 -10.23 -10.81
C ASP A 66 -7.67 -8.79 -10.91
N MET A 67 -7.02 -8.27 -9.86
CA MET A 67 -6.34 -6.97 -9.91
C MET A 67 -5.25 -6.95 -10.98
N VAL A 68 -4.42 -7.99 -11.02
CA VAL A 68 -3.37 -8.11 -12.04
C VAL A 68 -3.96 -8.28 -13.44
N ALA A 69 -5.11 -8.93 -13.58
CA ALA A 69 -5.82 -8.98 -14.86
C ALA A 69 -6.27 -7.60 -15.35
N GLN A 70 -6.66 -6.68 -14.45
CA GLN A 70 -6.94 -5.29 -14.82
C GLN A 70 -5.66 -4.55 -15.25
N LEU A 71 -4.55 -4.75 -14.54
CA LEU A 71 -3.24 -4.23 -14.95
C LEU A 71 -2.90 -4.65 -16.39
N ARG A 72 -3.08 -5.94 -16.71
CA ARG A 72 -2.77 -6.50 -18.04
C ARG A 72 -3.60 -5.91 -19.19
N LYS A 73 -4.77 -5.34 -18.90
CA LYS A 73 -5.59 -4.65 -19.91
C LYS A 73 -5.05 -3.28 -20.29
N LYS A 74 -4.10 -2.72 -19.54
CA LYS A 74 -3.57 -1.36 -19.74
C LYS A 74 -2.30 -1.39 -20.62
N PRO A 75 -2.07 -0.35 -21.43
CA PRO A 75 -0.83 -0.21 -22.21
C PRO A 75 0.42 -0.32 -21.33
N GLY A 76 1.35 -1.20 -21.68
CA GLY A 76 2.56 -1.50 -20.91
C GLY A 76 2.34 -2.43 -19.71
N GLY A 77 1.10 -2.81 -19.41
CA GLY A 77 0.79 -3.70 -18.29
C GLY A 77 1.42 -5.09 -18.41
N ASP A 78 1.49 -5.63 -19.62
CA ASP A 78 2.12 -6.95 -19.89
C ASP A 78 3.65 -6.93 -19.74
N GLU A 79 4.26 -5.75 -19.78
CA GLU A 79 5.72 -5.59 -19.69
C GLU A 79 6.21 -5.58 -18.22
N ILE A 80 5.33 -5.36 -17.24
CA ILE A 80 5.70 -5.35 -15.82
C ILE A 80 5.66 -6.78 -15.27
N PRO A 81 6.81 -7.36 -14.82
CA PRO A 81 6.80 -8.65 -14.15
C PRO A 81 6.01 -8.59 -12.84
N VAL A 82 5.01 -9.46 -12.67
CA VAL A 82 4.22 -9.55 -11.44
C VAL A 82 4.18 -10.99 -10.95
N ALA A 83 4.54 -11.21 -9.68
CA ALA A 83 4.33 -12.48 -8.99
C ALA A 83 2.99 -12.46 -8.24
N ILE A 84 2.15 -13.47 -8.48
CA ILE A 84 0.90 -13.62 -7.73
C ILE A 84 1.21 -14.29 -6.39
N GLY A 85 0.85 -13.65 -5.28
CA GLY A 85 1.03 -14.17 -3.94
C GLY A 85 1.03 -13.10 -2.86
N ASP A 86 1.18 -13.56 -1.61
CA ASP A 86 1.26 -12.69 -0.44
C ASP A 86 2.58 -11.90 -0.42
N TYR A 87 2.51 -10.58 -0.47
CA TYR A 87 3.69 -9.71 -0.50
C TYR A 87 4.56 -9.81 0.78
N ALA A 88 4.05 -10.39 1.87
CA ALA A 88 4.87 -10.67 3.05
C ALA A 88 5.86 -11.83 2.84
N THR A 89 5.58 -12.74 1.88
CA THR A 89 6.36 -13.98 1.72
C THR A 89 6.79 -14.27 0.29
N THR A 90 6.04 -13.78 -0.71
CA THR A 90 6.33 -14.02 -2.13
C THR A 90 7.62 -13.31 -2.55
N ARG A 91 8.41 -14.00 -3.37
CA ARG A 91 9.69 -13.49 -3.89
C ARG A 91 9.59 -13.23 -5.38
N VAL A 92 10.29 -12.19 -5.81
CA VAL A 92 10.60 -11.91 -7.22
C VAL A 92 12.10 -11.92 -7.43
N ASP A 93 12.54 -12.20 -8.64
CA ASP A 93 13.96 -12.22 -8.97
C ASP A 93 14.53 -10.81 -9.07
N GLY A 94 15.80 -10.67 -8.69
CA GLY A 94 16.55 -9.42 -8.76
C GLY A 94 16.61 -8.68 -7.43
N SER A 95 17.30 -7.55 -7.46
CA SER A 95 17.38 -6.57 -6.38
C SER A 95 16.97 -5.20 -6.89
N PHE A 96 16.55 -4.34 -5.97
CA PHE A 96 15.94 -3.05 -6.27
C PHE A 96 16.52 -1.97 -5.36
N SER A 97 16.63 -0.76 -5.88
CA SER A 97 16.95 0.41 -5.04
C SER A 97 15.72 0.97 -4.32
N LEU A 98 14.51 0.60 -4.76
CA LEU A 98 13.24 1.00 -4.15
C LEU A 98 12.33 -0.22 -4.00
N ALA A 99 11.79 -0.43 -2.79
CA ALA A 99 10.57 -1.18 -2.56
C ALA A 99 9.51 -0.22 -2.00
N TYR A 100 8.24 -0.41 -2.33
CA TYR A 100 7.19 0.46 -1.80
C TYR A 100 5.85 -0.26 -1.65
N ILE A 101 5.06 0.19 -0.68
CA ILE A 101 3.69 -0.25 -0.42
C ILE A 101 2.86 0.98 -0.06
N LEU A 102 1.77 1.19 -0.76
CA LEU A 102 1.02 2.44 -0.73
C LEU A 102 -0.44 2.22 -0.34
N PHE A 103 -1.14 3.32 -0.13
CA PHE A 103 -2.58 3.35 0.08
C PHE A 103 -3.05 2.39 1.18
N ASN A 104 -2.41 2.48 2.35
CA ASN A 104 -2.74 1.65 3.52
C ASN A 104 -2.58 0.13 3.30
N SER A 105 -2.02 -0.34 2.18
CA SER A 105 -1.95 -1.77 1.87
C SER A 105 -1.17 -2.58 2.90
N ILE A 106 -0.27 -1.97 3.68
CA ILE A 106 0.40 -2.63 4.82
C ILE A 106 -0.61 -3.14 5.87
N ASN A 107 -1.76 -2.47 6.01
CA ASN A 107 -2.82 -2.84 6.94
C ASN A 107 -3.61 -4.08 6.51
N ASN A 108 -3.50 -4.52 5.25
CA ASN A 108 -4.11 -5.76 4.77
C ASN A 108 -3.49 -6.99 5.44
N GLN A 109 -2.25 -6.88 5.95
CA GLN A 109 -1.69 -7.84 6.89
C GLN A 109 -2.37 -7.66 8.25
N THR A 110 -3.30 -8.58 8.55
CA THR A 110 -4.15 -8.48 9.74
C THR A 110 -3.46 -8.97 11.03
N THR A 111 -2.18 -9.31 10.95
CA THR A 111 -1.36 -9.74 12.09
C THR A 111 -0.06 -8.93 12.16
N GLN A 112 0.47 -8.74 13.37
CA GLN A 112 1.75 -8.08 13.58
C GLN A 112 2.87 -8.83 12.85
N ASP A 113 2.90 -10.16 12.98
CA ASP A 113 3.91 -11.00 12.31
C ASP A 113 3.87 -10.85 10.79
N GLY A 114 2.68 -10.74 10.18
CA GLY A 114 2.52 -10.48 8.75
C GLY A 114 3.09 -9.13 8.33
N GLN A 115 2.89 -8.10 9.14
CA GLN A 115 3.47 -6.78 8.88
C GLN A 115 4.99 -6.78 9.07
N VAL A 116 5.53 -7.46 10.10
CA VAL A 116 6.99 -7.67 10.26
C VAL A 116 7.55 -8.42 9.05
N ALA A 117 6.92 -9.52 8.64
CA ALA A 117 7.34 -10.30 7.48
C ALA A 117 7.35 -9.48 6.19
N THR A 118 6.42 -8.50 6.04
CA THR A 118 6.41 -7.56 4.91
C THR A 118 7.67 -6.70 4.89
N PHE A 119 8.08 -6.15 6.03
CA PHE A 119 9.32 -5.38 6.14
C PHE A 119 10.55 -6.23 5.85
N GLU A 120 10.60 -7.45 6.39
CA GLU A 120 11.69 -8.39 6.12
C GLU A 120 11.76 -8.77 4.63
N ASN A 121 10.59 -8.99 4.00
CA ASN A 121 10.53 -9.31 2.57
C ASN A 121 10.98 -8.13 1.72
N ALA A 122 10.55 -6.90 2.01
CA ALA A 122 11.03 -5.69 1.36
C ALA A 122 12.55 -5.56 1.49
N ALA A 123 13.09 -5.69 2.72
CA ALA A 123 14.53 -5.60 2.98
C ALA A 123 15.37 -6.65 2.22
N ARG A 124 14.82 -7.86 2.00
CA ARG A 124 15.50 -8.91 1.22
C ARG A 124 15.58 -8.60 -0.27
N HIS A 125 14.63 -7.82 -0.81
CA HIS A 125 14.64 -7.38 -2.21
C HIS A 125 15.47 -6.12 -2.44
N LEU A 126 15.77 -5.36 -1.38
CA LEU A 126 16.55 -4.14 -1.47
C LEU A 126 18.06 -4.44 -1.57
N GLU A 127 18.74 -3.72 -2.45
CA GLU A 127 20.19 -3.60 -2.47
C GLU A 127 20.68 -2.76 -1.27
N PRO A 128 21.95 -2.84 -0.87
CA PRO A 128 22.54 -1.92 0.10
C PRO A 128 22.36 -0.46 -0.35
N GLY A 129 21.89 0.41 0.55
CA GLY A 129 21.50 1.79 0.22
C GLY A 129 20.11 1.94 -0.38
N GLY A 130 19.42 0.84 -0.68
CA GLY A 130 18.04 0.86 -1.18
C GLY A 130 17.02 1.24 -0.10
N CYS A 131 15.88 1.77 -0.52
CA CYS A 131 14.85 2.31 0.36
C CYS A 131 13.53 1.55 0.30
N PHE A 132 12.88 1.40 1.46
CA PHE A 132 11.50 0.94 1.57
C PHE A 132 10.59 2.12 1.91
N VAL A 133 9.58 2.37 1.07
CA VAL A 133 8.61 3.47 1.23
C VAL A 133 7.24 2.90 1.58
N VAL A 134 6.64 3.41 2.65
CA VAL A 134 5.29 3.04 3.08
C VAL A 134 4.42 4.29 3.19
N GLU A 135 3.25 4.29 2.54
CA GLU A 135 2.19 5.26 2.79
C GLU A 135 1.07 4.60 3.59
N VAL A 136 0.76 5.17 4.75
CA VAL A 136 -0.28 4.64 5.63
C VAL A 136 -0.87 5.73 6.51
N GLY A 137 -2.14 5.57 6.89
CA GLY A 137 -2.81 6.39 7.90
C GLY A 137 -2.23 6.18 9.29
N VAL A 138 -2.27 7.23 10.12
CA VAL A 138 -2.02 7.13 11.55
C VAL A 138 -3.27 6.50 12.20
N PRO A 139 -3.13 5.56 13.15
CA PRO A 139 -4.27 4.95 13.82
C PRO A 139 -5.26 5.98 14.35
N ALA A 140 -6.54 5.75 14.11
CA ALA A 140 -7.61 6.62 14.57
C ALA A 140 -7.61 6.73 16.11
N ARG A 141 -8.00 7.89 16.63
CA ARG A 141 -8.18 8.08 18.09
C ARG A 141 -9.56 7.64 18.56
N GLU A 142 -10.53 7.60 17.64
CA GLU A 142 -11.91 7.26 17.89
C GLU A 142 -12.20 5.82 17.48
N ARG A 143 -13.10 5.16 18.21
CA ARG A 143 -13.52 3.81 17.91
C ARG A 143 -14.29 3.70 16.61
N LEU A 144 -15.08 4.70 16.26
CA LEU A 144 -15.87 4.76 15.05
C LEU A 144 -15.55 6.05 14.31
N SER A 145 -15.27 5.95 13.02
CA SER A 145 -15.08 7.10 12.14
C SER A 145 -15.80 6.88 10.81
N VAL A 146 -16.48 7.93 10.33
CA VAL A 146 -17.06 7.94 8.98
C VAL A 146 -16.02 8.54 8.05
N PHE A 147 -15.59 7.78 7.04
CA PHE A 147 -14.60 8.24 6.08
C PHE A 147 -15.18 8.62 4.73
N ASP A 148 -16.41 8.16 4.44
CA ASP A 148 -17.16 8.57 3.26
C ASP A 148 -18.65 8.64 3.57
N LEU A 149 -19.34 9.63 3.01
CA LEU A 149 -20.76 9.83 3.14
C LEU A 149 -21.30 10.47 1.85
N SER A 150 -21.99 9.68 1.04
CA SER A 150 -22.65 10.11 -0.18
C SER A 150 -24.06 9.52 -0.26
N ASP A 151 -24.82 9.89 -1.29
CA ASP A 151 -26.19 9.34 -1.53
C ASP A 151 -26.16 7.84 -1.86
N THR A 152 -25.03 7.30 -2.31
CA THR A 152 -24.91 5.91 -2.78
C THR A 152 -23.87 5.10 -2.04
N HIS A 153 -23.06 5.71 -1.17
CA HIS A 153 -22.04 5.02 -0.41
C HIS A 153 -21.86 5.63 0.97
N VAL A 154 -21.74 4.77 1.98
CA VAL A 154 -21.37 5.13 3.35
C VAL A 154 -20.19 4.25 3.79
N GLY A 155 -19.07 4.89 4.13
CA GLY A 155 -17.88 4.23 4.63
C GLY A 155 -17.68 4.50 6.12
N VAL A 156 -17.57 3.43 6.92
CA VAL A 156 -17.39 3.51 8.39
C VAL A 156 -16.26 2.59 8.82
N ASP A 157 -15.28 3.14 9.53
CA ASP A 157 -14.22 2.37 10.16
C ASP A 157 -14.54 2.12 11.64
N GLU A 158 -14.47 0.86 12.08
CA GLU A 158 -14.49 0.45 13.48
C GLU A 158 -13.08 0.05 13.91
N TYR A 159 -12.49 0.80 14.84
CA TYR A 159 -11.13 0.62 15.34
C TYR A 159 -11.12 0.19 16.82
N ASP A 160 -10.37 -0.86 17.12
CA ASP A 160 -10.06 -1.34 18.45
C ASP A 160 -8.58 -1.05 18.77
N ALA A 161 -8.34 -0.09 19.67
CA ALA A 161 -6.99 0.35 20.01
C ALA A 161 -6.18 -0.71 20.78
N ASP A 162 -6.83 -1.59 21.55
CA ASP A 162 -6.15 -2.61 22.36
C ASP A 162 -5.56 -3.73 21.46
N THR A 163 -6.31 -4.11 20.43
CA THR A 163 -5.92 -5.15 19.48
C THR A 163 -5.38 -4.61 18.16
N GLN A 164 -5.49 -3.29 17.92
CA GLN A 164 -5.17 -2.59 16.68
C GLN A 164 -5.99 -3.10 15.48
N ARG A 165 -7.06 -3.84 15.75
CA ARG A 165 -7.98 -4.31 14.73
C ARG A 165 -8.78 -3.15 14.18
N LEU A 166 -8.79 -3.02 12.86
CA LEU A 166 -9.65 -2.11 12.11
C LEU A 166 -10.59 -2.95 11.24
N VAL A 167 -11.88 -2.62 11.24
CA VAL A 167 -12.84 -3.18 10.28
C VAL A 167 -13.43 -2.02 9.50
N SER A 168 -13.18 -2.00 8.20
CA SER A 168 -13.79 -1.03 7.29
C SER A 168 -15.09 -1.60 6.74
N HIS A 169 -16.18 -0.90 6.99
CA HIS A 169 -17.51 -1.23 6.51
C HIS A 169 -17.90 -0.30 5.37
N HIS A 170 -18.15 -0.87 4.21
CA HIS A 170 -18.66 -0.17 3.04
C HIS A 170 -20.12 -0.56 2.85
N PHE A 171 -20.99 0.41 2.86
CA PHE A 171 -22.41 0.26 2.51
C PHE A 171 -22.61 0.95 1.16
N THR A 172 -22.98 0.20 0.14
CA THR A 172 -23.16 0.72 -1.23
C THR A 172 -24.59 0.48 -1.69
N LEU A 173 -25.22 1.48 -2.28
CA LEU A 173 -26.56 1.37 -2.86
C LEU A 173 -26.45 0.76 -4.26
N VAL A 174 -26.90 -0.50 -4.42
CA VAL A 174 -26.91 -1.25 -5.67
C VAL A 174 -28.36 -1.62 -5.98
N ASP A 175 -28.87 -1.21 -7.15
CA ASP A 175 -30.22 -1.49 -7.60
C ASP A 175 -31.32 -1.18 -6.54
N GLY A 176 -31.15 -0.08 -5.83
CA GLY A 176 -32.09 0.39 -4.78
C GLY A 176 -32.03 -0.38 -3.46
N ARG A 177 -30.98 -1.20 -3.26
CA ARG A 177 -30.74 -1.94 -2.01
C ARG A 177 -29.36 -1.63 -1.48
N TRP A 178 -29.24 -1.50 -0.15
CA TRP A 178 -27.96 -1.34 0.51
C TRP A 178 -27.26 -2.70 0.66
N GLU A 179 -26.08 -2.81 0.08
CA GLU A 179 -25.18 -3.93 0.24
C GLU A 179 -24.04 -3.56 1.18
N ARG A 180 -23.58 -4.52 1.97
CA ARG A 180 -22.49 -4.31 2.92
C ARG A 180 -21.31 -5.21 2.59
N LEU A 181 -20.13 -4.59 2.42
CA LEU A 181 -18.84 -5.24 2.45
C LEU A 181 -18.11 -4.83 3.72
N SER A 182 -17.51 -5.78 4.44
CA SER A 182 -16.73 -5.50 5.64
C SER A 182 -15.35 -6.17 5.51
N MET A 183 -14.31 -5.36 5.56
CA MET A 183 -12.93 -5.82 5.37
C MET A 183 -12.12 -5.62 6.67
N PRO A 184 -11.46 -6.68 7.17
CA PRO A 184 -10.59 -6.57 8.34
C PRO A 184 -9.21 -6.06 7.92
N PHE A 185 -8.65 -5.19 8.76
CA PHE A 185 -7.30 -4.63 8.66
C PHE A 185 -6.63 -4.67 10.03
N ARG A 186 -5.32 -4.47 10.06
CA ARG A 186 -4.59 -4.14 11.27
C ARG A 186 -3.94 -2.76 11.11
N SER A 187 -4.44 -1.81 11.87
CA SER A 187 -3.87 -0.47 11.90
C SER A 187 -2.55 -0.48 12.67
N VAL A 188 -1.55 0.25 12.18
CA VAL A 188 -0.20 0.24 12.73
C VAL A 188 0.33 1.65 12.97
N SER A 189 0.94 1.89 14.12
CA SER A 189 1.49 3.21 14.46
C SER A 189 2.86 3.45 13.78
N PRO A 190 3.25 4.73 13.56
CA PRO A 190 4.58 5.04 13.04
C PRO A 190 5.72 4.46 13.89
N ALA A 191 5.59 4.47 15.22
CA ALA A 191 6.60 3.92 16.12
C ALA A 191 6.74 2.38 16.00
N GLU A 192 5.62 1.70 15.75
CA GLU A 192 5.62 0.25 15.54
C GLU A 192 6.24 -0.11 14.19
N LEU A 193 5.96 0.67 13.13
CA LEU A 193 6.62 0.52 11.83
C LEU A 193 8.15 0.71 11.96
N ASP A 194 8.60 1.65 12.79
CA ASP A 194 10.04 1.85 13.05
C ASP A 194 10.67 0.63 13.76
N LEU A 195 9.93 -0.05 14.65
CA LEU A 195 10.38 -1.32 15.26
C LEU A 195 10.44 -2.45 14.23
N MET A 196 9.43 -2.57 13.36
CA MET A 196 9.42 -3.55 12.26
C MET A 196 10.59 -3.33 11.30
N ALA A 197 10.86 -2.07 10.95
CA ALA A 197 12.00 -1.69 10.12
C ALA A 197 13.33 -2.13 10.77
N ARG A 198 13.51 -1.87 12.08
CA ARG A 198 14.71 -2.28 12.82
C ARG A 198 14.87 -3.79 12.86
N ILE A 199 13.80 -4.56 13.05
CA ILE A 199 13.81 -6.03 12.98
C ILE A 199 14.27 -6.48 11.59
N ALA A 200 13.81 -5.83 10.52
CA ALA A 200 14.21 -6.12 9.15
C ALA A 200 15.60 -5.58 8.76
N GLY A 201 16.31 -4.92 9.68
CA GLY A 201 17.63 -4.33 9.44
C GLY A 201 17.62 -3.01 8.68
N LEU A 202 16.47 -2.34 8.64
CA LEU A 202 16.30 -1.03 8.00
C LEU A 202 16.40 0.10 9.05
N ARG A 203 16.73 1.31 8.59
CA ARG A 203 16.81 2.52 9.42
C ARG A 203 15.91 3.60 8.85
N LEU A 204 15.15 4.31 9.72
CA LEU A 204 14.37 5.45 9.29
C LEU A 204 15.28 6.51 8.64
N HIS A 205 14.96 6.85 7.40
CA HIS A 205 15.63 7.88 6.61
C HIS A 205 14.87 9.21 6.67
N GLU A 206 13.57 9.20 6.32
CA GLU A 206 12.70 10.38 6.40
C GLU A 206 11.23 9.99 6.64
N ARG A 207 10.44 10.93 7.19
CA ARG A 207 8.99 10.80 7.37
C ARG A 207 8.30 12.13 7.14
N TRP A 208 7.23 12.08 6.34
CA TRP A 208 6.45 13.24 5.93
C TRP A 208 4.95 12.99 6.12
N ASN A 209 4.16 14.08 6.25
CA ASN A 209 2.70 13.98 6.31
C ASN A 209 2.06 13.62 4.97
N GLY A 210 2.77 13.79 3.87
CA GLY A 210 2.28 13.48 2.52
C GLY A 210 3.39 13.53 1.46
N TRP A 211 2.99 13.39 0.23
CA TRP A 211 3.87 13.24 -0.92
C TRP A 211 4.65 14.51 -1.31
N LYS A 212 4.21 15.69 -0.83
CA LYS A 212 4.90 16.97 -1.09
C LYS A 212 5.88 17.34 0.03
N ARG A 213 6.25 16.38 0.86
CA ARG A 213 7.16 16.56 2.01
C ARG A 213 6.67 17.59 3.02
N GLU A 214 5.36 17.63 3.25
CA GLU A 214 4.78 18.39 4.36
C GLU A 214 5.28 17.79 5.69
N PRO A 215 5.62 18.62 6.69
CA PRO A 215 6.13 18.15 7.98
C PRO A 215 5.16 17.17 8.67
N PHE A 216 5.68 16.04 9.14
CA PHE A 216 4.94 15.12 9.99
C PHE A 216 4.90 15.65 11.43
N THR A 217 3.70 15.79 12.00
CA THR A 217 3.45 16.37 13.33
C THR A 217 2.45 15.51 14.11
N SER A 218 2.15 15.88 15.35
CA SER A 218 1.12 15.25 16.19
C SER A 218 -0.30 15.36 15.61
N GLU A 219 -0.55 16.27 14.68
CA GLU A 219 -1.83 16.48 14.01
C GLU A 219 -1.94 15.70 12.68
N SER A 220 -0.87 15.05 12.27
CA SER A 220 -0.85 14.27 11.03
C SER A 220 -1.77 13.05 11.15
N THR A 221 -2.62 12.85 10.15
CA THR A 221 -3.55 11.70 10.06
C THR A 221 -3.03 10.60 9.15
N ARG A 222 -1.94 10.85 8.43
CA ARG A 222 -1.26 9.92 7.52
C ARG A 222 0.22 10.24 7.48
N HIS A 223 0.99 9.33 6.92
CA HIS A 223 2.40 9.59 6.66
C HIS A 223 2.94 8.81 5.47
N VAL A 224 3.99 9.36 4.88
CA VAL A 224 4.90 8.67 3.96
C VAL A 224 6.23 8.54 4.69
N SER A 225 6.65 7.32 4.94
CA SER A 225 7.91 7.04 5.63
C SER A 225 8.85 6.26 4.73
N VAL A 226 10.11 6.59 4.81
CA VAL A 226 11.20 5.98 4.06
C VAL A 226 12.18 5.38 5.04
N TRP A 227 12.48 4.10 4.89
CA TRP A 227 13.55 3.43 5.63
C TRP A 227 14.60 2.94 4.65
N GLU A 228 15.85 3.16 4.98
CA GLU A 228 17.00 2.75 4.17
C GLU A 228 17.61 1.46 4.69
N LYS A 229 18.04 0.59 3.78
CA LYS A 229 18.88 -0.55 4.05
C LYS A 229 20.33 -0.09 4.13
N PRO A 230 20.99 -0.19 5.29
CA PRO A 230 22.40 0.19 5.42
C PRO A 230 23.29 -0.53 4.39
N ALA A 231 24.38 0.18 4.00
CA ALA A 231 25.38 -0.35 3.08
C ALA A 231 26.22 -1.48 3.70
#